data_3d94bf9037ae9b72b877658d61642b90
#
_entry.id   3d94bf9037ae9b72b877658d61642b90
#
_cell.length_a   1.000
_cell.length_b   1.000
_cell.length_c   1.000
_cell.angle_alpha   90.00
_cell.angle_beta   90.00
_cell.angle_gamma   90.00
#
_symmetry.space_group_name_H-M   'P 1'
#
loop_
_entity.id
_entity.type
_entity.pdbx_description
1 polymer ?
#
loop_
_entity_poly.entity_id
_entity_poly.type
_entity_poly.pdbx_seq_one_letter_code
_entity_poly.pdbx_strand_id
1 'polypeptide(L)'
;MNTIRELVNQGIKVLQRMKINYNSTIGPNTMQLINISKQLIPNLQKEQPEIADILNNALSTINFNGFISAYSFGDIRTCYRILASLYNHPKKIFISHSSEDKDIVNGFVKEILMLGCKFERTDIFCTLDHSAIHTGEDFRNEIVKNMKGCDFILCMISENYKRSEVCTNEMGAAWAMDGKRILPFKFP
;
A
#
# COMPACT_ATOMS: atom_id res chain seq x y z
N MET A 1 11.79 -11.95 -5.09
CA MET A 1 12.21 -11.03 -4.02
C MET A 1 10.95 -10.32 -3.55
N ASN A 2 10.58 -10.45 -2.27
CA ASN A 2 9.35 -9.85 -1.76
C ASN A 2 9.45 -8.32 -1.77
N THR A 3 8.39 -7.64 -2.20
CA THR A 3 8.32 -6.18 -2.18
C THR A 3 8.19 -5.64 -0.75
N ILE A 4 8.53 -4.37 -0.51
CA ILE A 4 8.29 -3.71 0.81
C ILE A 4 6.85 -3.94 1.26
N ARG A 5 5.89 -3.78 0.38
CA ARG A 5 4.47 -3.94 0.66
C ARG A 5 4.11 -5.36 1.13
N GLU A 6 4.61 -6.39 0.47
CA GLU A 6 4.37 -7.78 0.87
C GLU A 6 4.94 -8.08 2.25
N LEU A 7 6.16 -7.62 2.51
CA LEU A 7 6.82 -7.78 3.81
C LEU A 7 6.10 -7.01 4.92
N VAL A 8 5.67 -5.79 4.65
CA VAL A 8 4.89 -4.99 5.61
C VAL A 8 3.55 -5.65 5.92
N ASN A 9 2.83 -6.16 4.92
CA ASN A 9 1.57 -6.88 5.13
C ASN A 9 1.76 -8.17 5.95
N GLN A 10 2.85 -8.90 5.73
CA GLN A 10 3.22 -10.05 6.56
C GLN A 10 3.52 -9.61 8.00
N GLY A 11 4.29 -8.54 8.17
CA GLY A 11 4.62 -7.97 9.47
C GLY A 11 3.38 -7.54 10.26
N ILE A 12 2.43 -6.87 9.63
CA ILE A 12 1.17 -6.46 10.30
C ILE A 12 0.37 -7.66 10.80
N LYS A 13 0.28 -8.75 10.03
CA LYS A 13 -0.37 -9.98 10.50
C LYS A 13 0.30 -10.58 11.74
N VAL A 14 1.62 -10.46 11.82
CA VAL A 14 2.39 -10.88 13.01
C VAL A 14 2.10 -9.94 14.18
N LEU A 15 2.13 -8.63 13.94
CA LEU A 15 1.86 -7.62 14.98
C LEU A 15 0.48 -7.76 15.63
N GLN A 16 -0.55 -8.11 14.84
CA GLN A 16 -1.90 -8.35 15.35
C GLN A 16 -1.99 -9.54 16.32
N ARG A 17 -1.03 -10.48 16.25
CA ARG A 17 -0.94 -11.65 17.12
C ARG A 17 0.00 -11.48 18.30
N MET A 18 0.79 -10.39 18.30
CA MET A 18 1.79 -10.16 19.33
C MET A 18 1.18 -9.48 20.56
N LYS A 19 1.42 -10.08 21.73
CA LYS A 19 1.32 -9.42 23.04
C LYS A 19 2.75 -9.23 23.55
N ILE A 20 3.28 -8.02 23.45
CA ILE A 20 4.63 -7.72 23.90
C ILE A 20 4.53 -7.25 25.35
N ASN A 21 5.04 -8.06 26.30
CA ASN A 21 5.18 -7.72 27.69
C ASN A 21 6.67 -7.73 28.10
N TYR A 22 7.07 -6.87 29.04
CA TYR A 22 8.35 -6.96 29.71
C TYR A 22 8.50 -8.35 30.34
N ASN A 23 9.69 -8.93 30.26
CA ASN A 23 10.03 -10.26 30.75
C ASN A 23 9.42 -11.44 29.95
N SER A 24 8.91 -11.20 28.75
CA SER A 24 8.53 -12.28 27.87
C SER A 24 9.77 -12.90 27.21
N THR A 25 9.75 -14.21 27.02
CA THR A 25 10.72 -14.87 26.14
C THR A 25 10.49 -14.44 24.69
N ILE A 26 11.56 -14.43 23.87
CA ILE A 26 11.44 -14.16 22.44
C ILE A 26 10.63 -15.32 21.81
N GLY A 27 9.34 -15.12 21.69
CA GLY A 27 8.43 -16.11 21.12
C GLY A 27 8.50 -16.14 19.60
N PRO A 28 7.82 -17.14 18.95
CA PRO A 28 7.81 -17.32 17.50
C PRO A 28 7.39 -16.06 16.73
N ASN A 29 6.40 -15.32 17.23
CA ASN A 29 5.93 -14.08 16.60
C ASN A 29 6.99 -12.97 16.62
N THR A 30 7.74 -12.83 17.72
CA THR A 30 8.83 -11.86 17.83
C THR A 30 9.95 -12.20 16.84
N MET A 31 10.32 -13.49 16.76
CA MET A 31 11.31 -13.94 15.78
C MET A 31 10.85 -13.70 14.35
N GLN A 32 9.59 -13.93 14.07
CA GLN A 32 9.01 -13.66 12.75
C GLN A 32 9.03 -12.17 12.41
N LEU A 33 8.70 -11.28 13.38
CA LEU A 33 8.81 -9.84 13.23
C LEU A 33 10.25 -9.41 12.89
N ILE A 34 11.23 -9.92 13.62
CA ILE A 34 12.65 -9.65 13.40
C ILE A 34 13.08 -10.10 12.00
N ASN A 35 12.69 -11.29 11.59
CA ASN A 35 13.02 -11.82 10.26
C ASN A 35 12.41 -10.99 9.13
N ILE A 36 11.17 -10.56 9.27
CA ILE A 36 10.51 -9.66 8.30
C ILE A 36 11.26 -8.31 8.27
N SER A 37 11.60 -7.75 9.43
CA SER A 37 12.35 -6.50 9.53
C SER A 37 13.71 -6.58 8.83
N LYS A 38 14.43 -7.69 9.00
CA LYS A 38 15.70 -7.94 8.28
C LYS A 38 15.51 -8.00 6.76
N GLN A 39 14.43 -8.61 6.28
CA GLN A 39 14.14 -8.71 4.85
C GLN A 39 13.72 -7.37 4.23
N LEU A 40 13.23 -6.42 5.03
CA LEU A 40 12.87 -5.08 4.58
C LEU A 40 14.09 -4.22 4.27
N ILE A 41 15.20 -4.38 5.00
CA ILE A 41 16.38 -3.49 4.91
C ILE A 41 16.88 -3.32 3.47
N PRO A 42 17.13 -4.36 2.65
CA PRO A 42 17.65 -4.18 1.30
C PRO A 42 16.75 -3.39 0.36
N ASN A 43 15.43 -3.46 0.59
CA ASN A 43 14.47 -2.69 -0.20
C ASN A 43 14.37 -1.25 0.30
N LEU A 44 14.33 -1.05 1.63
CA LEU A 44 14.31 0.27 2.26
C LEU A 44 15.60 1.06 1.97
N GLN A 45 16.75 0.39 1.91
CA GLN A 45 18.03 1.05 1.58
C GLN A 45 17.99 1.76 0.23
N LYS A 46 17.15 1.30 -0.71
CA LYS A 46 16.98 1.92 -2.03
C LYS A 46 15.96 3.05 -2.03
N GLU A 47 14.90 2.93 -1.24
CA GLU A 47 13.75 3.84 -1.30
C GLU A 47 13.74 4.84 -0.13
N GLN A 48 14.18 4.43 1.06
CA GLN A 48 14.13 5.18 2.31
C GLN A 48 15.34 4.83 3.19
N PRO A 49 16.58 5.23 2.81
CA PRO A 49 17.80 4.81 3.48
C PRO A 49 17.85 5.16 4.97
N GLU A 50 17.31 6.31 5.38
CA GLU A 50 17.27 6.72 6.78
C GLU A 50 16.46 5.73 7.65
N ILE A 51 15.33 5.25 7.13
CA ILE A 51 14.50 4.24 7.83
C ILE A 51 15.22 2.89 7.87
N ALA A 52 15.93 2.54 6.79
CA ALA A 52 16.73 1.32 6.74
C ALA A 52 17.84 1.33 7.81
N ASP A 53 18.51 2.46 8.00
CA ASP A 53 19.58 2.62 9.00
C ASP A 53 19.04 2.53 10.44
N ILE A 54 17.91 3.18 10.73
CA ILE A 54 17.24 3.07 12.04
C ILE A 54 16.86 1.61 12.33
N LEU A 55 16.28 0.92 11.32
CA LEU A 55 15.87 -0.46 11.46
C LEU A 55 17.07 -1.40 11.65
N ASN A 56 18.15 -1.17 10.91
CA ASN A 56 19.37 -1.96 11.03
C ASN A 56 20.02 -1.78 12.40
N ASN A 57 20.10 -0.55 12.91
CA ASN A 57 20.62 -0.26 14.23
C ASN A 57 19.78 -0.96 15.32
N ALA A 58 18.45 -0.87 15.26
CA ALA A 58 17.58 -1.55 16.22
C ALA A 58 17.76 -3.08 16.17
N LEU A 59 17.95 -3.67 14.99
CA LEU A 59 18.16 -5.10 14.86
C LEU A 59 19.53 -5.59 15.33
N SER A 60 20.57 -4.74 15.26
CA SER A 60 21.93 -5.07 15.70
C SER A 60 22.06 -5.17 17.22
N THR A 61 21.20 -4.49 17.95
CA THR A 61 21.22 -4.42 19.43
C THR A 61 20.31 -5.46 20.09
N ILE A 62 19.45 -6.15 19.32
CA ILE A 62 18.60 -7.21 19.87
C ILE A 62 19.46 -8.43 20.25
N ASN A 63 19.52 -8.70 21.55
CA ASN A 63 20.24 -9.85 22.09
C ASN A 63 19.30 -11.08 22.15
N PHE A 64 19.73 -12.18 21.53
CA PHE A 64 18.95 -13.42 21.38
C PHE A 64 19.13 -14.42 22.53
N ASN A 65 19.66 -14.04 23.68
CA ASN A 65 19.96 -14.96 24.79
C ASN A 65 18.72 -15.45 25.57
N GLY A 66 17.59 -15.60 24.88
CA GLY A 66 16.39 -16.26 25.42
C GLY A 66 15.40 -15.34 26.16
N PHE A 67 15.86 -14.23 26.72
CA PHE A 67 15.01 -13.26 27.42
C PHE A 67 15.06 -11.87 26.74
N ILE A 68 13.92 -11.22 26.63
CA ILE A 68 13.86 -9.84 26.16
C ILE A 68 14.35 -8.95 27.28
N SER A 69 15.58 -8.43 27.17
CA SER A 69 16.08 -7.37 28.05
C SER A 69 15.27 -6.08 27.82
N ALA A 70 15.33 -5.14 28.75
CA ALA A 70 14.69 -3.82 28.61
C ALA A 70 15.16 -3.09 27.34
N TYR A 71 16.43 -3.24 26.96
CA TYR A 71 17.00 -2.69 25.72
C TYR A 71 16.42 -3.37 24.49
N SER A 72 16.44 -4.69 24.42
CA SER A 72 15.86 -5.44 23.30
C SER A 72 14.35 -5.18 23.12
N PHE A 73 13.63 -4.87 24.20
CA PHE A 73 12.24 -4.46 24.12
C PHE A 73 12.06 -3.12 23.39
N GLY A 74 12.94 -2.14 23.66
CA GLY A 74 12.95 -0.86 22.95
C GLY A 74 13.17 -1.05 21.45
N ASP A 75 14.11 -1.91 21.09
CA ASP A 75 14.48 -2.18 19.70
C ASP A 75 13.38 -2.95 18.96
N ILE A 76 12.78 -3.94 19.60
CA ILE A 76 11.60 -4.66 19.06
C ILE A 76 10.43 -3.68 18.85
N ARG A 77 10.22 -2.76 19.79
CA ARG A 77 9.21 -1.70 19.66
C ARG A 77 9.53 -0.73 18.52
N THR A 78 10.80 -0.46 18.24
CA THR A 78 11.24 0.33 17.08
C THR A 78 10.92 -0.38 15.79
N CYS A 79 11.22 -1.67 15.66
CA CYS A 79 10.82 -2.49 14.53
C CYS A 79 9.28 -2.47 14.31
N TYR A 80 8.52 -2.58 15.40
CA TYR A 80 7.06 -2.47 15.36
C TYR A 80 6.61 -1.12 14.79
N ARG A 81 7.15 0.00 15.32
CA ARG A 81 6.78 1.35 14.91
C ARG A 81 7.11 1.62 13.44
N ILE A 82 8.27 1.16 12.98
CA ILE A 82 8.67 1.29 11.57
C ILE A 82 7.70 0.52 10.68
N LEU A 83 7.40 -0.75 11.00
CA LEU A 83 6.43 -1.53 10.23
C LEU A 83 5.05 -0.88 10.22
N ALA A 84 4.58 -0.35 11.35
CA ALA A 84 3.31 0.35 11.43
C ALA A 84 3.30 1.65 10.62
N SER A 85 4.40 2.42 10.61
CA SER A 85 4.52 3.63 9.79
C SER A 85 4.54 3.32 8.31
N LEU A 86 5.26 2.28 7.89
CA LEU A 86 5.29 1.82 6.49
C LEU A 86 3.93 1.28 6.04
N TYR A 87 3.16 0.68 6.95
CA TYR A 87 1.80 0.23 6.66
C TYR A 87 0.83 1.39 6.48
N ASN A 88 1.02 2.45 7.25
CA ASN A 88 0.23 3.68 7.16
C ASN A 88 0.69 4.63 6.03
N HIS A 89 1.51 4.15 5.10
CA HIS A 89 1.85 4.90 3.90
C HIS A 89 0.55 5.37 3.22
N PRO A 90 0.51 6.58 2.68
CA PRO A 90 -0.70 7.10 2.03
C PRO A 90 -1.22 6.09 1.03
N LYS A 91 -2.50 5.74 1.18
CA LYS A 91 -3.15 4.75 0.31
C LYS A 91 -3.30 5.36 -1.07
N LYS A 92 -2.90 4.61 -2.10
CA LYS A 92 -3.07 5.05 -3.48
C LYS A 92 -4.38 4.53 -4.04
N ILE A 93 -5.08 5.39 -4.76
CA ILE A 93 -6.37 5.10 -5.40
C ILE A 93 -6.21 5.18 -6.91
N PHE A 94 -6.62 4.12 -7.59
CA PHE A 94 -6.87 4.13 -9.03
C PHE A 94 -8.36 4.39 -9.24
N ILE A 95 -8.70 5.38 -10.07
CA ILE A 95 -10.09 5.71 -10.41
C ILE A 95 -10.34 5.32 -11.86
N SER A 96 -11.16 4.28 -12.05
CA SER A 96 -11.69 3.89 -13.35
C SER A 96 -13.03 4.59 -13.57
N HIS A 97 -13.18 5.33 -14.67
CA HIS A 97 -14.38 6.08 -15.01
C HIS A 97 -14.50 6.32 -16.51
N SER A 98 -15.70 6.61 -16.99
CA SER A 98 -15.90 7.05 -18.37
C SER A 98 -15.40 8.47 -18.60
N SER A 99 -14.80 8.74 -19.74
CA SER A 99 -14.38 10.09 -20.13
C SER A 99 -15.55 11.09 -20.20
N GLU A 100 -16.76 10.59 -20.43
CA GLU A 100 -17.97 11.41 -20.44
C GLU A 100 -18.38 11.90 -19.04
N ASP A 101 -17.89 11.25 -17.98
CA ASP A 101 -18.20 11.60 -16.58
C ASP A 101 -17.13 12.47 -15.93
N LYS A 102 -16.20 13.01 -16.73
CA LYS A 102 -15.00 13.73 -16.27
C LYS A 102 -15.28 14.80 -15.23
N ASP A 103 -16.30 15.63 -15.43
CA ASP A 103 -16.58 16.77 -14.56
C ASP A 103 -17.07 16.32 -13.18
N ILE A 104 -17.93 15.29 -13.15
CA ILE A 104 -18.44 14.70 -11.91
C ILE A 104 -17.28 14.04 -11.15
N VAL A 105 -16.44 13.29 -11.85
CA VAL A 105 -15.29 12.61 -11.23
C VAL A 105 -14.26 13.61 -10.70
N ASN A 106 -13.99 14.69 -11.41
CA ASN A 106 -13.12 15.77 -10.92
C ASN A 106 -13.68 16.44 -9.66
N GLY A 107 -14.99 16.69 -9.61
CA GLY A 107 -15.67 17.18 -8.40
C GLY A 107 -15.50 16.21 -7.24
N PHE A 108 -15.76 14.93 -7.45
CA PHE A 108 -15.59 13.88 -6.45
C PHE A 108 -14.12 13.79 -5.93
N VAL A 109 -13.14 13.85 -6.82
CA VAL A 109 -11.73 13.86 -6.45
C VAL A 109 -11.39 15.04 -5.55
N LYS A 110 -11.79 16.24 -5.93
CA LYS A 110 -11.48 17.47 -5.18
C LYS A 110 -12.19 17.53 -3.83
N GLU A 111 -13.51 17.34 -3.83
CA GLU A 111 -14.32 17.58 -2.65
C GLU A 111 -14.31 16.40 -1.67
N ILE A 112 -14.37 15.18 -2.18
CA ILE A 112 -14.47 14.00 -1.33
C ILE A 112 -13.08 13.43 -1.01
N LEU A 113 -12.27 13.10 -2.04
CA LEU A 113 -11.01 12.44 -1.78
C LEU A 113 -9.97 13.38 -1.20
N MET A 114 -9.77 14.56 -1.79
CA MET A 114 -8.73 15.48 -1.34
C MET A 114 -9.17 16.28 -0.10
N LEU A 115 -10.32 16.93 -0.11
CA LEU A 115 -10.79 17.72 1.04
C LEU A 115 -11.34 16.85 2.17
N GLY A 116 -12.21 15.90 1.86
CA GLY A 116 -12.85 15.03 2.85
C GLY A 116 -11.92 13.97 3.41
N CYS A 117 -11.30 13.18 2.56
CA CYS A 117 -10.47 12.04 2.95
C CYS A 117 -8.97 12.36 3.11
N LYS A 118 -8.54 13.58 2.82
CA LYS A 118 -7.15 14.05 2.94
C LYS A 118 -6.14 13.30 2.06
N PHE A 119 -6.58 12.78 0.92
CA PHE A 119 -5.67 12.25 -0.08
C PHE A 119 -4.93 13.41 -0.78
N GLU A 120 -3.66 13.22 -1.03
CA GLU A 120 -2.92 14.12 -1.91
C GLU A 120 -3.20 13.78 -3.39
N ARG A 121 -3.04 14.76 -4.29
CA ARG A 121 -3.26 14.53 -5.72
C ARG A 121 -2.35 13.42 -6.28
N THR A 122 -1.14 13.29 -5.74
CA THR A 122 -0.13 12.28 -6.08
C THR A 122 -0.53 10.86 -5.66
N ASP A 123 -1.49 10.72 -4.73
CA ASP A 123 -2.01 9.43 -4.29
C ASP A 123 -3.18 8.94 -5.14
N ILE A 124 -3.67 9.79 -6.07
CA ILE A 124 -4.83 9.51 -6.89
C ILE A 124 -4.41 9.40 -8.35
N PHE A 125 -4.52 8.20 -8.91
CA PHE A 125 -4.39 7.97 -10.33
C PHE A 125 -5.77 7.91 -10.98
N CYS A 126 -6.00 8.79 -11.93
CA CYS A 126 -7.26 8.90 -12.66
C CYS A 126 -6.98 8.70 -14.14
N THR A 127 -7.73 7.83 -14.80
CA THR A 127 -7.52 7.47 -16.23
C THR A 127 -7.73 8.62 -17.21
N LEU A 128 -8.18 9.78 -16.74
CA LEU A 128 -8.36 10.98 -17.58
C LEU A 128 -7.08 11.77 -17.88
N ASP A 129 -6.00 11.54 -17.18
CA ASP A 129 -4.72 12.24 -17.45
C ASP A 129 -4.02 11.71 -18.71
N HIS A 130 -4.82 11.22 -19.68
CA HIS A 130 -4.38 10.62 -20.95
C HIS A 130 -3.69 11.56 -21.93
N SER A 131 -3.54 12.85 -21.60
CA SER A 131 -2.88 13.81 -22.48
C SER A 131 -1.38 13.53 -22.72
N ALA A 132 -0.81 12.56 -22.02
CA ALA A 132 0.61 12.20 -22.09
C ALA A 132 0.89 10.78 -22.60
N ILE A 133 -0.12 9.97 -22.97
CA ILE A 133 0.09 8.55 -23.29
C ILE A 133 -0.06 8.29 -24.77
N HIS A 134 1.01 7.76 -25.36
CA HIS A 134 1.04 7.30 -26.75
C HIS A 134 0.10 6.10 -26.97
N THR A 135 -0.46 6.01 -28.17
CA THR A 135 -1.47 5.03 -28.58
C THR A 135 -0.97 3.59 -28.58
N GLY A 136 -1.81 2.65 -28.09
CA GLY A 136 -1.64 1.21 -28.34
C GLY A 136 -1.28 0.38 -27.09
N GLU A 137 -0.32 -0.53 -27.25
CA GLU A 137 0.11 -1.48 -26.21
C GLU A 137 0.66 -0.79 -24.94
N ASP A 138 1.32 0.36 -25.10
CA ASP A 138 1.88 1.15 -24.00
C ASP A 138 0.78 1.67 -23.06
N PHE A 139 -0.37 2.03 -23.59
CA PHE A 139 -1.51 2.51 -22.80
C PHE A 139 -2.04 1.44 -21.84
N ARG A 140 -2.25 0.22 -22.34
CA ARG A 140 -2.74 -0.89 -21.51
C ARG A 140 -1.75 -1.27 -20.43
N ASN A 141 -0.47 -1.32 -20.78
CA ASN A 141 0.60 -1.65 -19.84
C ASN A 141 0.71 -0.60 -18.73
N GLU A 142 0.54 0.67 -19.07
CA GLU A 142 0.57 1.76 -18.10
C GLU A 142 -0.63 1.72 -17.15
N ILE A 143 -1.83 1.48 -17.66
CA ILE A 143 -3.03 1.27 -16.83
C ILE A 143 -2.78 0.13 -15.84
N VAL A 144 -2.37 -1.03 -16.32
CA VAL A 144 -2.10 -2.21 -15.48
C VAL A 144 -1.00 -1.92 -14.45
N LYS A 145 0.05 -1.20 -14.81
CA LYS A 145 1.12 -0.79 -13.91
C LYS A 145 0.60 0.13 -12.79
N ASN A 146 -0.20 1.13 -13.14
CA ASN A 146 -0.78 2.05 -12.17
C ASN A 146 -1.81 1.35 -11.26
N MET A 147 -2.66 0.49 -11.80
CA MET A 147 -3.57 -0.34 -11.02
C MET A 147 -2.81 -1.22 -10.02
N LYS A 148 -1.70 -1.85 -10.45
CA LYS A 148 -0.82 -2.63 -9.57
C LYS A 148 -0.18 -1.78 -8.46
N GLY A 149 0.12 -0.52 -8.74
CA GLY A 149 0.70 0.43 -7.78
C GLY A 149 -0.29 0.96 -6.74
N CYS A 150 -1.60 0.86 -6.97
CA CYS A 150 -2.64 1.38 -6.08
C CYS A 150 -3.13 0.34 -5.08
N ASP A 151 -3.63 0.82 -3.92
CA ASP A 151 -4.25 -0.01 -2.87
C ASP A 151 -5.72 -0.27 -3.14
N PHE A 152 -6.40 0.75 -3.65
CA PHE A 152 -7.81 0.73 -3.98
C PHE A 152 -8.01 0.96 -5.46
N ILE A 153 -9.00 0.30 -6.03
CA ILE A 153 -9.51 0.55 -7.37
C ILE A 153 -10.96 0.99 -7.20
N LEU A 154 -11.22 2.25 -7.46
CA LEU A 154 -12.54 2.85 -7.39
C LEU A 154 -13.14 2.87 -8.79
N CYS A 155 -14.21 2.10 -9.00
CA CYS A 155 -14.95 2.08 -10.25
C CYS A 155 -16.15 3.02 -10.14
N MET A 156 -16.12 4.14 -10.87
CA MET A 156 -17.18 5.14 -10.90
C MET A 156 -18.25 4.72 -11.92
N ILE A 157 -19.23 3.94 -11.45
CA ILE A 157 -20.21 3.26 -12.30
C ILE A 157 -21.39 4.20 -12.62
N SER A 158 -21.47 4.64 -13.87
CA SER A 158 -22.58 5.37 -14.50
C SER A 158 -23.14 4.57 -15.68
N GLU A 159 -24.13 5.13 -16.38
CA GLU A 159 -24.58 4.56 -17.65
C GLU A 159 -23.50 4.70 -18.75
N ASN A 160 -22.69 5.77 -18.74
CA ASN A 160 -21.55 5.93 -19.63
C ASN A 160 -20.46 4.90 -19.36
N TYR A 161 -20.17 4.65 -18.06
CA TYR A 161 -19.22 3.60 -17.64
C TYR A 161 -19.61 2.23 -18.20
N LYS A 162 -20.89 1.85 -18.08
CA LYS A 162 -21.37 0.55 -18.53
C LYS A 162 -21.27 0.36 -20.05
N ARG A 163 -21.36 1.45 -20.82
CA ARG A 163 -21.21 1.46 -22.28
C ARG A 163 -19.77 1.47 -22.74
N SER A 164 -18.83 1.78 -21.86
CA SER A 164 -17.41 1.84 -22.18
C SER A 164 -16.76 0.45 -22.09
N GLU A 165 -16.30 -0.07 -23.22
CA GLU A 165 -15.53 -1.31 -23.24
C GLU A 165 -14.23 -1.21 -22.45
N VAL A 166 -13.58 -0.03 -22.46
CA VAL A 166 -12.34 0.21 -21.68
C VAL A 166 -12.61 0.08 -20.20
N CYS A 167 -13.65 0.75 -19.68
CA CYS A 167 -14.00 0.69 -18.27
C CYS A 167 -14.38 -0.72 -17.81
N THR A 168 -15.09 -1.46 -18.66
CA THR A 168 -15.48 -2.86 -18.39
C THR A 168 -14.26 -3.77 -18.35
N ASN A 169 -13.31 -3.58 -19.26
CA ASN A 169 -12.04 -4.32 -19.29
C ASN A 169 -11.15 -3.97 -18.08
N GLU A 170 -11.08 -2.69 -17.68
CA GLU A 170 -10.37 -2.27 -16.47
C GLU A 170 -10.94 -2.93 -15.21
N MET A 171 -12.24 -2.96 -15.07
CA MET A 171 -12.92 -3.63 -13.96
C MET A 171 -12.64 -5.14 -13.96
N GLY A 172 -12.68 -5.80 -15.11
CA GLY A 172 -12.32 -7.21 -15.24
C GLY A 172 -10.86 -7.48 -14.90
N ALA A 173 -9.94 -6.63 -15.33
CA ALA A 173 -8.52 -6.71 -14.96
C ALA A 173 -8.31 -6.52 -13.46
N ALA A 174 -9.05 -5.58 -12.83
CA ALA A 174 -9.00 -5.35 -11.40
C ALA A 174 -9.40 -6.60 -10.60
N TRP A 175 -10.46 -7.28 -11.01
CA TRP A 175 -10.92 -8.51 -10.35
C TRP A 175 -9.90 -9.65 -10.39
N ALA A 176 -9.08 -9.70 -11.43
CA ALA A 176 -8.01 -10.68 -11.55
C ALA A 176 -6.76 -10.36 -10.72
N MET A 177 -6.70 -9.18 -10.09
CA MET A 177 -5.54 -8.75 -9.32
C MET A 177 -5.68 -9.12 -7.84
N ASP A 178 -4.80 -10.00 -7.35
CA ASP A 178 -4.74 -10.35 -5.93
C ASP A 178 -4.39 -9.16 -5.04
N GLY A 179 -5.01 -9.10 -3.86
CA GLY A 179 -4.71 -8.12 -2.82
C GLY A 179 -5.21 -6.70 -3.08
N LYS A 180 -6.00 -6.49 -4.13
CA LYS A 180 -6.64 -5.19 -4.41
C LYS A 180 -8.03 -5.11 -3.78
N ARG A 181 -8.39 -3.91 -3.31
CA ARG A 181 -9.76 -3.60 -2.87
C ARG A 181 -10.47 -2.85 -3.98
N ILE A 182 -11.47 -3.49 -4.57
CA ILE A 182 -12.32 -2.89 -5.59
C ILE A 182 -13.51 -2.27 -4.89
N LEU A 183 -13.75 -1.00 -5.17
CA LEU A 183 -14.83 -0.20 -4.60
C LEU A 183 -15.74 0.26 -5.75
N PRO A 184 -16.85 -0.43 -6.00
CA PRO A 184 -17.84 0.05 -6.96
C PRO A 184 -18.62 1.20 -6.34
N PHE A 185 -18.63 2.34 -7.02
CA PHE A 185 -19.37 3.53 -6.64
C PHE A 185 -20.35 3.88 -7.76
N LYS A 186 -21.63 3.67 -7.50
CA LYS A 186 -22.69 3.99 -8.45
C LYS A 186 -23.20 5.41 -8.23
N PHE A 187 -23.27 6.18 -9.29
CA PHE A 187 -23.89 7.50 -9.29
C PHE A 187 -24.89 7.62 -10.46
N PRO A 188 -25.82 8.57 -10.41
CA PRO A 188 -26.89 8.71 -11.39
C PRO A 188 -26.41 8.83 -12.82
#